data_ad285635fa123aa4019c8897c08b7149
#
_entry.id   ad285635fa123aa4019c8897c08b7149
#
_cell.length_a   1.000
_cell.length_b   1.000
_cell.length_c   1.000
_cell.angle_alpha   90.00
_cell.angle_beta   90.00
_cell.angle_gamma   90.00
#
_symmetry.space_group_name_H-M   'P 1'
#
loop_
_entity.id
_entity.type
_entity.pdbx_description
1 polymer ?
#
loop_
_entity_poly.entity_id
_entity_poly.type
_entity_poly.pdbx_seq_one_letter_code
_entity_poly.pdbx_strand_id
1 'polypeptide(L)'
;MLEIKKKFIEGLKKKEPQILIKNLNADVETPISCLLKLKKNQKYSFLLESVEGGSQRGRYSLLGCDPDIVWKVSKNIASIKYYDKNYKYKVSEEPIQSLKDLIEISKFDKGNIDTPYPILVGYLGYPMIKYMEKINLENKDTINIPESILIIPKIVTVFDNIKDNISVMTAVYPSEDKNFENIYDQ
;
A
#
# COMPACT_ATOMS: atom_id res chain seq x y z
N MET A 1 12.70 0.09 -23.80
CA MET A 1 13.26 -0.12 -22.44
C MET A 1 14.15 1.04 -21.98
N LEU A 2 15.17 1.46 -22.72
CA LEU A 2 16.06 2.59 -22.37
C LEU A 2 15.32 3.93 -22.13
N GLU A 3 14.31 4.23 -22.92
CA GLU A 3 13.54 5.48 -22.82
C GLU A 3 12.67 5.54 -21.55
N ILE A 4 12.06 4.39 -21.16
CA ILE A 4 11.28 4.28 -19.95
C ILE A 4 12.17 4.46 -18.72
N LYS A 5 13.33 3.80 -18.69
CA LYS A 5 14.32 3.94 -17.62
C LYS A 5 14.78 5.40 -17.49
N LYS A 6 15.03 6.08 -18.60
CA LYS A 6 15.45 7.49 -18.59
C LYS A 6 14.38 8.40 -18.00
N LYS A 7 13.12 8.28 -18.43
CA LYS A 7 11.99 9.04 -17.88
C LYS A 7 11.80 8.78 -16.38
N PHE A 8 11.89 7.53 -15.96
CA PHE A 8 11.81 7.14 -14.56
C PHE A 8 12.88 7.83 -13.70
N ILE A 9 14.14 7.79 -14.13
CA ILE A 9 15.26 8.43 -13.42
C ILE A 9 15.11 9.96 -13.42
N GLU A 10 14.66 10.57 -14.51
CA GLU A 10 14.42 12.01 -14.60
C GLU A 10 13.32 12.46 -13.65
N GLY A 11 12.21 11.70 -13.52
CA GLY A 11 11.14 11.98 -12.56
C GLY A 11 11.66 11.93 -11.12
N LEU A 12 12.41 10.88 -10.75
CA LEU A 12 12.99 10.80 -9.39
C LEU A 12 13.98 11.93 -9.09
N LYS A 13 14.79 12.37 -10.06
CA LYS A 13 15.68 13.54 -9.92
C LYS A 13 14.90 14.84 -9.69
N LYS A 14 13.71 14.97 -10.26
CA LYS A 14 12.80 16.11 -10.01
C LYS A 14 12.03 16.00 -8.69
N LYS A 15 12.33 14.99 -7.86
CA LYS A 15 11.63 14.66 -6.61
C LYS A 15 10.17 14.26 -6.81
N GLU A 16 9.83 13.71 -7.98
CA GLU A 16 8.51 13.20 -8.30
C GLU A 16 8.48 11.69 -8.05
N PRO A 17 7.54 11.16 -7.24
CA PRO A 17 7.37 9.72 -7.08
C PRO A 17 7.05 9.05 -8.42
N GLN A 18 7.59 7.87 -8.67
CA GLN A 18 7.41 7.12 -9.90
C GLN A 18 6.79 5.76 -9.63
N ILE A 19 5.99 5.24 -10.57
CA ILE A 19 5.47 3.88 -10.52
C ILE A 19 6.15 3.05 -11.60
N LEU A 20 6.64 1.88 -11.23
CA LEU A 20 7.05 0.84 -12.14
C LEU A 20 5.92 -0.18 -12.27
N ILE A 21 5.60 -0.56 -13.51
CA ILE A 21 4.54 -1.52 -13.81
C ILE A 21 5.10 -2.59 -14.74
N LYS A 22 4.82 -3.85 -14.40
CA LYS A 22 5.06 -5.00 -15.28
C LYS A 22 3.76 -5.77 -15.45
N ASN A 23 3.34 -5.93 -16.72
CA ASN A 23 2.17 -6.71 -17.07
C ASN A 23 2.58 -8.15 -17.41
N LEU A 24 1.77 -9.10 -16.94
CA LEU A 24 1.92 -10.53 -17.13
C LEU A 24 0.56 -11.12 -17.52
N ASN A 25 0.55 -12.23 -18.24
CA ASN A 25 -0.68 -12.98 -18.50
C ASN A 25 -1.14 -13.71 -17.23
N ALA A 26 -2.45 -13.78 -17.03
CA ALA A 26 -3.06 -14.40 -15.86
C ALA A 26 -3.38 -15.91 -16.03
N ASP A 27 -3.03 -16.50 -17.17
CA ASP A 27 -3.50 -17.83 -17.62
C ASP A 27 -3.32 -18.97 -16.59
N VAL A 28 -2.27 -18.91 -15.79
CA VAL A 28 -1.92 -20.00 -14.84
C VAL A 28 -1.89 -19.58 -13.37
N GLU A 29 -2.15 -18.31 -13.08
CA GLU A 29 -2.09 -17.77 -11.73
C GLU A 29 -3.45 -17.32 -11.22
N THR A 30 -3.71 -17.58 -9.95
CA THR A 30 -4.85 -17.02 -9.23
C THR A 30 -4.39 -15.99 -8.20
N PRO A 31 -5.24 -15.05 -7.75
CA PRO A 31 -4.89 -14.12 -6.69
C PRO A 31 -4.35 -14.82 -5.44
N ILE A 32 -4.95 -15.95 -5.05
CA ILE A 32 -4.52 -16.73 -3.88
C ILE A 32 -3.15 -17.38 -4.13
N SER A 33 -2.92 -18.04 -5.28
CA SER A 33 -1.62 -18.65 -5.59
C SER A 33 -0.51 -17.62 -5.64
N CYS A 34 -0.78 -16.45 -6.22
CA CYS A 34 0.15 -15.34 -6.28
C CYS A 34 0.48 -14.82 -4.87
N LEU A 35 -0.54 -14.59 -4.03
CA LEU A 35 -0.32 -14.16 -2.65
C LEU A 35 0.54 -15.16 -1.87
N LEU A 36 0.28 -16.46 -1.98
CA LEU A 36 1.06 -17.49 -1.30
C LEU A 36 2.53 -17.49 -1.74
N LYS A 37 2.80 -17.26 -3.02
CA LYS A 37 4.17 -17.15 -3.56
C LYS A 37 4.89 -15.88 -3.05
N LEU A 38 4.19 -14.75 -3.01
CA LEU A 38 4.76 -13.45 -2.63
C LEU A 38 4.90 -13.29 -1.11
N LYS A 39 3.91 -13.78 -0.35
CA LYS A 39 3.85 -13.58 1.11
C LYS A 39 5.07 -14.15 1.84
N LYS A 40 5.60 -15.33 1.43
CA LYS A 40 6.67 -16.03 2.17
C LYS A 40 6.39 -15.98 3.68
N ASN A 41 7.32 -15.41 4.45
CA ASN A 41 7.19 -15.23 5.91
C ASN A 41 6.89 -13.78 6.31
N GLN A 42 6.33 -12.97 5.42
CA GLN A 42 6.10 -11.55 5.69
C GLN A 42 4.90 -11.34 6.63
N LYS A 43 5.04 -10.37 7.53
CA LYS A 43 4.07 -10.10 8.58
C LYS A 43 2.79 -9.40 8.05
N TYR A 44 2.94 -8.55 7.04
CA TYR A 44 1.84 -7.77 6.48
C TYR A 44 1.64 -8.15 5.02
N SER A 45 0.45 -8.62 4.72
CA SER A 45 -0.02 -8.90 3.36
C SER A 45 -1.53 -8.72 3.32
N PHE A 46 -2.08 -8.44 2.16
CA PHE A 46 -3.52 -8.32 1.97
C PHE A 46 -3.96 -8.99 0.67
N LEU A 47 -5.21 -9.37 0.62
CA LEU A 47 -5.95 -9.77 -0.56
C LEU A 47 -7.33 -9.13 -0.48
N LEU A 48 -7.69 -8.33 -1.48
CA LEU A 48 -8.99 -7.72 -1.66
C LEU A 48 -9.61 -8.28 -2.93
N GLU A 49 -10.72 -8.97 -2.79
CA GLU A 49 -11.48 -9.51 -3.90
C GLU A 49 -12.87 -8.90 -3.92
N SER A 50 -13.29 -8.41 -5.08
CA SER A 50 -14.65 -7.94 -5.30
C SER A 50 -15.54 -9.09 -5.76
N VAL A 51 -16.78 -9.12 -5.25
CA VAL A 51 -17.80 -10.06 -5.67
C VAL A 51 -19.06 -9.26 -6.05
N GLU A 52 -19.53 -9.41 -7.26
CA GLU A 52 -20.76 -8.79 -7.74
C GLU A 52 -21.91 -9.81 -7.68
N GLY A 53 -23.04 -9.41 -7.06
CA GLY A 53 -24.26 -10.24 -7.03
C GLY A 53 -24.14 -11.58 -6.32
N GLY A 54 -23.14 -11.76 -5.45
CA GLY A 54 -22.97 -12.95 -4.60
C GLY A 54 -22.36 -14.18 -5.29
N SER A 55 -22.23 -14.21 -6.62
CA SER A 55 -21.73 -15.38 -7.36
C SER A 55 -20.72 -15.05 -8.47
N GLN A 56 -20.62 -13.79 -8.89
CA GLN A 56 -19.67 -13.39 -9.93
C GLN A 56 -18.48 -12.65 -9.31
N ARG A 57 -17.28 -13.00 -9.75
CA ARG A 57 -16.06 -12.24 -9.38
C ARG A 57 -16.17 -10.84 -9.96
N GLY A 58 -15.87 -9.83 -9.13
CA GLY A 58 -15.71 -8.47 -9.63
C GLY A 58 -14.50 -8.36 -10.54
N ARG A 59 -14.41 -7.24 -11.26
CA ARG A 59 -13.37 -7.04 -12.26
C ARG A 59 -11.95 -7.15 -11.69
N TYR A 60 -11.71 -6.61 -10.51
CA TYR A 60 -10.36 -6.54 -9.95
C TYR A 60 -10.20 -7.36 -8.67
N SER A 61 -9.08 -8.08 -8.58
CA SER A 61 -8.54 -8.59 -7.32
C SER A 61 -7.20 -7.93 -7.06
N LEU A 62 -7.01 -7.38 -5.86
CA LEU A 62 -5.80 -6.67 -5.46
C LEU A 62 -5.13 -7.41 -4.32
N LEU A 63 -3.83 -7.62 -4.44
CA LEU A 63 -3.01 -8.18 -3.36
C LEU A 63 -1.70 -7.42 -3.23
N GLY A 64 -1.12 -7.48 -2.06
CA GLY A 64 0.17 -6.85 -1.81
C GLY A 64 0.82 -7.36 -0.52
N CYS A 65 2.09 -7.10 -0.43
CA CYS A 65 2.94 -7.51 0.67
C CYS A 65 4.15 -6.58 0.81
N ASP A 66 4.98 -6.85 1.80
CA ASP A 66 6.26 -6.17 2.03
C ASP A 66 6.09 -4.64 2.13
N PRO A 67 5.44 -4.13 3.20
CA PRO A 67 5.15 -2.71 3.27
C PRO A 67 6.41 -1.87 3.46
N ASP A 68 6.49 -0.75 2.74
CA ASP A 68 7.49 0.30 3.00
C ASP A 68 7.16 1.07 4.27
N ILE A 69 5.88 1.23 4.58
CA ILE A 69 5.39 1.97 5.75
C ILE A 69 4.23 1.21 6.40
N VAL A 70 4.25 1.16 7.73
CA VAL A 70 3.12 0.71 8.56
C VAL A 70 2.73 1.84 9.49
N TRP A 71 1.50 2.33 9.35
CA TRP A 71 0.85 3.24 10.29
C TRP A 71 -0.11 2.45 11.16
N LYS A 72 -0.05 2.67 12.47
CA LYS A 72 -0.85 1.94 13.44
C LYS A 72 -1.32 2.87 14.57
N VAL A 73 -2.56 2.70 15.01
CA VAL A 73 -3.10 3.35 16.21
C VAL A 73 -3.35 2.29 17.28
N SER A 74 -2.82 2.53 18.45
CA SER A 74 -3.03 1.71 19.66
C SER A 74 -3.01 2.59 20.89
N LYS A 75 -4.00 2.43 21.77
CA LYS A 75 -4.08 3.16 23.05
C LYS A 75 -3.91 4.67 22.87
N ASN A 76 -4.67 5.25 21.94
CA ASN A 76 -4.69 6.65 21.57
C ASN A 76 -3.40 7.21 20.92
N ILE A 77 -2.44 6.37 20.62
CA ILE A 77 -1.17 6.78 20.02
C ILE A 77 -1.08 6.25 18.58
N ALA A 78 -0.85 7.15 17.63
CA ALA A 78 -0.47 6.78 16.29
C ALA A 78 1.03 6.55 16.21
N SER A 79 1.44 5.55 15.47
CA SER A 79 2.84 5.24 15.21
C SER A 79 3.07 4.95 13.73
N ILE A 80 4.15 5.48 13.17
CA ILE A 80 4.58 5.22 11.79
C ILE A 80 5.92 4.51 11.84
N LYS A 81 5.99 3.33 11.24
CA LYS A 81 7.21 2.57 11.09
C LYS A 81 7.59 2.50 9.61
N TYR A 82 8.77 3.00 9.29
CA TYR A 82 9.37 2.90 7.95
C TYR A 82 10.24 1.64 7.89
N TYR A 83 10.12 0.86 6.82
CA TYR A 83 10.88 -0.37 6.58
C TYR A 83 12.03 -0.16 5.58
N ASP A 84 12.33 1.10 5.25
CA ASP A 84 13.54 1.45 4.54
C ASP A 84 14.79 1.25 5.41
N LYS A 85 15.97 1.36 4.81
CA LYS A 85 17.27 1.10 5.49
C LYS A 85 17.51 1.90 6.77
N ASN A 86 16.76 2.98 7.01
CA ASN A 86 16.95 3.90 8.14
C ASN A 86 15.96 3.69 9.29
N TYR A 87 15.00 2.76 9.20
CA TYR A 87 14.03 2.40 10.24
C TYR A 87 13.52 3.58 11.08
N LYS A 88 13.07 4.64 10.42
CA LYS A 88 12.52 5.80 11.13
C LYS A 88 11.23 5.40 11.81
N TYR A 89 11.06 5.82 13.06
CA TYR A 89 9.86 5.63 13.85
C TYR A 89 9.34 6.98 14.30
N LYS A 90 8.07 7.26 14.05
CA LYS A 90 7.40 8.48 14.50
C LYS A 90 6.21 8.12 15.37
N VAL A 91 5.93 8.92 16.37
CA VAL A 91 4.80 8.78 17.28
C VAL A 91 4.02 10.08 17.32
N SER A 92 2.70 10.02 17.42
CA SER A 92 1.83 11.17 17.51
C SER A 92 0.62 10.86 18.41
N GLU A 93 0.25 11.80 19.24
CA GLU A 93 -0.97 11.75 20.05
C GLU A 93 -2.22 12.23 19.28
N GLU A 94 -2.03 12.68 18.04
CA GLU A 94 -3.09 13.12 17.12
C GLU A 94 -3.22 12.14 15.93
N PRO A 95 -3.93 11.00 16.08
CA PRO A 95 -3.98 9.96 15.05
C PRO A 95 -4.49 10.45 13.70
N ILE A 96 -5.53 11.28 13.69
CA ILE A 96 -6.13 11.76 12.42
C ILE A 96 -5.17 12.72 11.70
N GLN A 97 -4.49 13.62 12.42
CA GLN A 97 -3.52 14.50 11.80
C GLN A 97 -2.32 13.70 11.26
N SER A 98 -1.82 12.74 12.05
CA SER A 98 -0.76 11.82 11.62
C SER A 98 -1.12 11.05 10.34
N LEU A 99 -2.38 10.62 10.19
CA LEU A 99 -2.85 9.96 8.98
C LEU A 99 -2.93 10.92 7.79
N LYS A 100 -3.43 12.14 8.00
CA LYS A 100 -3.48 13.17 6.95
C LYS A 100 -2.08 13.47 6.43
N ASP A 101 -1.11 13.66 7.33
CA ASP A 101 0.28 13.92 6.96
C ASP A 101 0.88 12.75 6.17
N LEU A 102 0.57 11.50 6.56
CA LEU A 102 1.01 10.33 5.83
C LEU A 102 0.41 10.26 4.42
N ILE A 103 -0.88 10.57 4.28
CA ILE A 103 -1.54 10.62 2.97
C ILE A 103 -0.89 11.67 2.08
N GLU A 104 -0.61 12.88 2.60
CA GLU A 104 0.03 13.95 1.83
C GLU A 104 1.39 13.56 1.27
N ILE A 105 2.26 12.99 2.10
CA ILE A 105 3.60 12.57 1.66
C ILE A 105 3.59 11.34 0.75
N SER A 106 2.47 10.62 0.70
CA SER A 106 2.30 9.42 -0.12
C SER A 106 1.62 9.70 -1.46
N LYS A 107 1.16 10.93 -1.69
CA LYS A 107 0.54 11.31 -2.95
C LYS A 107 1.53 11.26 -4.09
N PHE A 108 1.09 10.76 -5.21
CA PHE A 108 1.81 10.83 -6.48
C PHE A 108 0.82 10.96 -7.64
N ASP A 109 1.30 11.51 -8.74
CA ASP A 109 0.52 11.57 -9.96
C ASP A 109 0.53 10.18 -10.63
N LYS A 110 -0.65 9.60 -10.76
CA LYS A 110 -0.84 8.32 -11.43
C LYS A 110 -0.63 8.41 -12.96
N GLY A 111 -0.63 9.61 -13.52
CA GLY A 111 -0.59 9.79 -14.97
C GLY A 111 -1.71 9.01 -15.67
N ASN A 112 -1.38 8.31 -16.76
CA ASN A 112 -2.32 7.50 -17.56
C ASN A 112 -2.40 6.03 -17.10
N ILE A 113 -2.26 5.76 -15.79
CA ILE A 113 -2.38 4.40 -15.28
C ILE A 113 -3.85 4.03 -15.11
N ASP A 114 -4.37 3.17 -16.00
CA ASP A 114 -5.74 2.67 -15.95
C ASP A 114 -5.98 1.64 -14.84
N THR A 115 -4.91 1.02 -14.34
CA THR A 115 -4.98 -0.01 -13.31
C THR A 115 -5.13 0.62 -11.92
N PRO A 116 -6.05 0.13 -11.08
CA PRO A 116 -6.17 0.64 -9.71
C PRO A 116 -4.89 0.40 -8.91
N TYR A 117 -4.40 1.43 -8.25
CA TYR A 117 -3.24 1.36 -7.36
C TYR A 117 -3.62 1.90 -5.98
N PRO A 118 -3.69 1.04 -4.95
CA PRO A 118 -3.98 1.49 -3.59
C PRO A 118 -2.75 2.14 -2.97
N ILE A 119 -2.91 3.36 -2.44
CA ILE A 119 -1.85 4.06 -1.72
C ILE A 119 -1.74 3.50 -0.30
N LEU A 120 -2.87 3.33 0.37
CA LEU A 120 -2.99 2.81 1.73
C LEU A 120 -3.98 1.67 1.76
N VAL A 121 -3.62 0.59 2.43
CA VAL A 121 -4.49 -0.59 2.60
C VAL A 121 -4.47 -1.04 4.05
N GLY A 122 -5.65 -1.43 4.57
CA GLY A 122 -5.79 -1.92 5.93
C GLY A 122 -7.18 -1.69 6.47
N TYR A 123 -7.28 -1.39 7.77
CA TYR A 123 -8.55 -1.14 8.42
C TYR A 123 -8.51 0.08 9.34
N LEU A 124 -9.64 0.76 9.41
CA LEU A 124 -9.98 1.74 10.43
C LEU A 124 -11.05 1.08 11.31
N GLY A 125 -10.68 0.66 12.51
CA GLY A 125 -11.62 0.04 13.45
C GLY A 125 -12.62 1.06 13.99
N TYR A 126 -13.76 0.58 14.48
CA TYR A 126 -14.81 1.44 15.05
C TYR A 126 -14.29 2.43 16.10
N PRO A 127 -13.32 2.07 16.99
CA PRO A 127 -12.79 3.02 17.98
C PRO A 127 -12.14 4.29 17.39
N MET A 128 -11.82 4.31 16.10
CA MET A 128 -11.27 5.50 15.44
C MET A 128 -12.26 6.66 15.38
N ILE A 129 -13.58 6.39 15.53
CA ILE A 129 -14.63 7.43 15.51
C ILE A 129 -14.44 8.46 16.63
N LYS A 130 -13.88 8.06 17.78
CA LYS A 130 -13.63 8.98 18.92
C LYS A 130 -12.65 10.12 18.61
N TYR A 131 -11.82 9.97 17.55
CA TYR A 131 -10.89 11.01 17.11
C TYR A 131 -11.52 11.96 16.09
N MET A 132 -12.70 11.64 15.57
CA MET A 132 -13.42 12.42 14.56
C MET A 132 -14.66 13.08 15.14
N GLU A 133 -15.32 12.41 16.11
CA GLU A 133 -16.57 12.84 16.71
C GLU A 133 -16.46 12.86 18.24
N LYS A 134 -17.26 13.72 18.91
CA LYS A 134 -17.37 13.77 20.37
C LYS A 134 -18.23 12.61 20.89
N ILE A 135 -17.73 11.40 20.78
CA ILE A 135 -18.41 10.17 21.22
C ILE A 135 -17.62 9.55 22.36
N ASN A 136 -18.30 9.23 23.47
CA ASN A 136 -17.71 8.46 24.55
C ASN A 136 -17.89 6.96 24.25
N LEU A 137 -16.80 6.23 24.11
CA LEU A 137 -16.81 4.78 23.95
C LEU A 137 -16.62 4.12 25.31
N GLU A 138 -17.70 3.59 25.86
CA GLU A 138 -17.70 2.96 27.20
C GLU A 138 -17.25 1.50 27.21
N ASN A 139 -17.16 0.87 26.03
CA ASN A 139 -16.82 -0.53 25.92
C ASN A 139 -15.34 -0.80 26.22
N LYS A 140 -15.08 -1.76 27.09
CA LYS A 140 -13.71 -2.24 27.37
C LYS A 140 -13.16 -2.98 26.14
N ASP A 141 -11.93 -2.65 25.75
CA ASP A 141 -11.21 -3.43 24.75
C ASP A 141 -10.83 -4.80 25.33
N THR A 142 -11.54 -5.83 24.90
CA THR A 142 -11.31 -7.23 25.32
C THR A 142 -10.45 -8.01 24.32
N ILE A 143 -10.26 -7.49 23.10
CA ILE A 143 -9.57 -8.19 22.00
C ILE A 143 -8.10 -7.81 21.94
N ASN A 144 -7.73 -6.61 22.43
CA ASN A 144 -6.36 -6.10 22.44
C ASN A 144 -5.71 -6.02 21.03
N ILE A 145 -6.51 -5.70 20.02
CA ILE A 145 -6.00 -5.41 18.68
C ILE A 145 -5.80 -3.89 18.52
N PRO A 146 -4.93 -3.46 17.59
CA PRO A 146 -4.82 -2.03 17.27
C PRO A 146 -6.15 -1.44 16.81
N GLU A 147 -6.40 -0.17 17.16
CA GLU A 147 -7.59 0.55 16.71
C GLU A 147 -7.59 0.74 15.19
N SER A 148 -6.41 0.81 14.59
CA SER A 148 -6.22 0.87 13.13
C SER A 148 -4.86 0.35 12.74
N ILE A 149 -4.77 -0.27 11.57
CA ILE A 149 -3.52 -0.55 10.86
C ILE A 149 -3.74 -0.22 9.39
N LEU A 150 -2.89 0.66 8.86
CA LEU A 150 -2.80 0.95 7.43
C LEU A 150 -1.36 0.74 6.97
N ILE A 151 -1.20 0.17 5.81
CA ILE A 151 0.13 -0.07 5.21
C ILE A 151 0.23 0.62 3.85
N ILE A 152 1.43 1.09 3.51
CA ILE A 152 1.82 1.40 2.15
C ILE A 152 2.59 0.19 1.64
N PRO A 153 1.99 -0.64 0.76
CA PRO A 153 2.66 -1.82 0.25
C PRO A 153 3.76 -1.44 -0.73
N LYS A 154 4.90 -2.12 -0.66
CA LYS A 154 5.97 -1.96 -1.65
C LYS A 154 5.58 -2.61 -2.97
N ILE A 155 4.99 -3.80 -2.91
CA ILE A 155 4.55 -4.56 -4.08
C ILE A 155 3.02 -4.64 -4.05
N VAL A 156 2.41 -4.21 -5.14
CA VAL A 156 0.97 -4.37 -5.41
C VAL A 156 0.80 -5.19 -6.67
N THR A 157 -0.03 -6.19 -6.61
CA THR A 157 -0.41 -7.00 -7.77
C THR A 157 -1.91 -6.87 -7.98
N VAL A 158 -2.31 -6.53 -9.20
CA VAL A 158 -3.70 -6.37 -9.60
C VAL A 158 -4.03 -7.37 -10.70
N PHE A 159 -5.04 -8.18 -10.46
CA PHE A 159 -5.66 -9.04 -11.46
C PHE A 159 -6.83 -8.29 -12.09
N ASP A 160 -6.82 -8.13 -13.40
CA ASP A 160 -7.98 -7.69 -14.19
C ASP A 160 -8.65 -8.93 -14.77
N ASN A 161 -9.73 -9.39 -14.11
CA ASN A 161 -10.44 -10.62 -14.47
C ASN A 161 -11.19 -10.52 -15.83
N ILE A 162 -11.33 -9.30 -16.38
CA ILE A 162 -11.93 -9.10 -17.70
C ILE A 162 -10.86 -9.18 -18.81
N LYS A 163 -9.67 -8.65 -18.54
CA LYS A 163 -8.56 -8.61 -19.50
C LYS A 163 -7.62 -9.82 -19.39
N ASP A 164 -7.86 -10.72 -18.46
CA ASP A 164 -6.98 -11.86 -18.12
C ASP A 164 -5.51 -11.42 -17.96
N ASN A 165 -5.31 -10.32 -17.24
CA ASN A 165 -4.01 -9.68 -17.08
C ASN A 165 -3.67 -9.47 -15.61
N ILE A 166 -2.38 -9.62 -15.30
CA ILE A 166 -1.78 -9.31 -14.00
C ILE A 166 -0.87 -8.11 -14.15
N SER A 167 -1.11 -7.05 -13.38
CA SER A 167 -0.21 -5.90 -13.28
C SER A 167 0.53 -5.95 -11.96
N VAL A 168 1.84 -6.13 -11.99
CA VAL A 168 2.71 -6.02 -10.80
C VAL A 168 3.27 -4.61 -10.76
N MET A 169 3.06 -3.93 -9.65
CA MET A 169 3.39 -2.51 -9.51
C MET A 169 4.17 -2.24 -8.23
N THR A 170 5.09 -1.27 -8.30
CA THR A 170 5.79 -0.72 -7.15
C THR A 170 5.89 0.79 -7.28
N ALA A 171 5.62 1.53 -6.20
CA ALA A 171 5.89 2.97 -6.14
C ALA A 171 7.29 3.20 -5.61
N VAL A 172 8.03 4.08 -6.26
CA VAL A 172 9.36 4.51 -5.84
C VAL A 172 9.30 5.98 -5.46
N TYR A 173 9.55 6.25 -4.20
CA TYR A 173 9.60 7.61 -3.67
C TYR A 173 11.02 8.18 -3.75
N PRO A 174 11.16 9.47 -4.09
CA PRO A 174 12.47 10.13 -4.14
C PRO A 174 13.15 10.09 -2.76
N SER A 175 14.43 9.78 -2.74
CA SER A 175 15.25 9.79 -1.52
C SER A 175 16.64 10.27 -1.89
N GLU A 176 17.25 11.09 -1.02
CA GLU A 176 18.59 11.64 -1.23
C GLU A 176 19.68 10.54 -1.23
N ASP A 177 19.42 9.42 -0.54
CA ASP A 177 20.39 8.33 -0.37
C ASP A 177 20.27 7.21 -1.43
N LYS A 178 19.39 7.34 -2.44
CA LYS A 178 19.16 6.27 -3.41
C LYS A 178 19.91 6.50 -4.71
N ASN A 179 20.68 5.50 -5.13
CA ASN A 179 21.19 5.42 -6.49
C ASN A 179 20.05 4.97 -7.43
N PHE A 180 19.43 5.93 -8.10
CA PHE A 180 18.25 5.72 -8.94
C PHE A 180 18.49 4.80 -10.16
N GLU A 181 19.73 4.65 -10.61
CA GLU A 181 20.05 3.75 -11.71
C GLU A 181 19.92 2.29 -11.32
N ASN A 182 20.33 1.94 -10.11
CA ASN A 182 20.22 0.57 -9.58
C ASN A 182 18.80 0.20 -9.16
N ILE A 183 17.94 1.18 -8.81
CA ILE A 183 16.57 0.92 -8.38
C ILE A 183 15.70 0.38 -9.52
N TYR A 184 15.93 0.84 -10.73
CA TYR A 184 15.16 0.39 -11.90
C TYR A 184 15.47 -1.07 -12.26
N ASP A 185 16.68 -1.53 -12.00
CA ASP A 185 17.18 -2.85 -12.41
C ASP A 185 16.92 -3.93 -11.32
N GLN A 186 16.51 -3.55 -10.12
CA GLN A 186 16.11 -4.44 -9.02
C GLN A 186 14.64 -4.87 -9.11
#